data_3335860f6924704f9b3a120a54e876f3
#
_entry.id   3335860f6924704f9b3a120a54e876f3
#
_cell.length_a   1.000
_cell.length_b   1.000
_cell.length_c   1.000
_cell.angle_alpha   90.00
_cell.angle_beta   90.00
_cell.angle_gamma   90.00
#
_symmetry.space_group_name_H-M   'P 1'
#
loop_
_entity.id
_entity.type
_entity.pdbx_description
1 polymer ?
#
loop_
_entity_poly.entity_id
_entity_poly.type
_entity_poly.pdbx_seq_one_letter_code
_entity_poly.pdbx_strand_id
1 'polypeptide(L)'
;MVNFEIEKEYISDGFNCICGVDEAGRGPLAGPVCAAAVILPVGAVIPGLDDSKKLTEKKREALYDVIKETAVSYGIAFASENEIDEMNILNATFLAMKRAVEKLGVKPDLALIDGNQKPRTGINEVTVIKGDGKSMSIAAASVLAKVTRDRYMIELDKKYPQYEFRKHKGYGTKLHYEKILEYGISDVHRKTFLKNLEDKR
;
A
#
# COMPACT_ATOMS: atom_id res chain seq x y z
N MET A 1 7.64 -18.82 -0.09
CA MET A 1 7.18 -18.63 1.30
C MET A 1 7.89 -17.40 1.82
N VAL A 2 7.16 -16.47 2.39
CA VAL A 2 7.72 -15.25 2.99
C VAL A 2 8.59 -15.64 4.19
N ASN A 3 9.79 -15.08 4.26
CA ASN A 3 10.74 -15.36 5.34
C ASN A 3 11.61 -14.11 5.62
N PHE A 4 12.59 -14.23 6.51
CA PHE A 4 13.45 -13.14 6.96
C PHE A 4 14.86 -13.18 6.33
N GLU A 5 15.05 -13.93 5.24
CA GLU A 5 16.40 -14.16 4.67
C GLU A 5 16.98 -12.91 4.02
N ILE A 6 16.13 -12.10 3.34
CA ILE A 6 16.57 -10.84 2.71
C ILE A 6 17.05 -9.87 3.79
N GLU A 7 16.29 -9.71 4.86
CA GLU A 7 16.67 -8.84 5.98
C GLU A 7 17.96 -9.31 6.64
N LYS A 8 18.13 -10.64 6.83
CA LYS A 8 19.36 -11.23 7.40
C LYS A 8 20.60 -10.95 6.54
N GLU A 9 20.47 -11.02 5.22
CA GLU A 9 21.56 -10.69 4.29
C GLU A 9 22.04 -9.25 4.55
N TYR A 10 21.15 -8.28 4.55
CA TYR A 10 21.52 -6.89 4.79
C TYR A 10 21.97 -6.60 6.23
N ILE A 11 21.48 -7.33 7.22
CA ILE A 11 22.00 -7.26 8.59
C ILE A 11 23.46 -7.72 8.61
N SER A 12 23.80 -8.79 7.86
CA SER A 12 25.18 -9.27 7.73
C SER A 12 26.10 -8.28 7.01
N ASP A 13 25.52 -7.45 6.13
CA ASP A 13 26.21 -6.35 5.44
C ASP A 13 26.37 -5.10 6.32
N GLY A 14 25.92 -5.12 7.58
CA GLY A 14 26.13 -4.06 8.57
C GLY A 14 24.94 -3.10 8.76
N PHE A 15 23.79 -3.33 8.13
CA PHE A 15 22.59 -2.56 8.44
C PHE A 15 21.95 -3.05 9.75
N ASN A 16 21.48 -2.12 10.59
CA ASN A 16 20.97 -2.45 11.92
C ASN A 16 19.45 -2.27 12.06
N CYS A 17 18.86 -1.42 11.23
CA CYS A 17 17.45 -1.08 11.30
C CYS A 17 16.83 -1.06 9.90
N ILE A 18 16.16 -2.13 9.53
CA ILE A 18 15.62 -2.35 8.19
C ILE A 18 14.10 -2.20 8.23
N CYS A 19 13.53 -1.40 7.34
CA CYS A 19 12.09 -1.38 7.10
C CYS A 19 11.72 -1.99 5.75
N GLY A 20 10.61 -2.71 5.69
CA GLY A 20 9.94 -3.08 4.45
C GLY A 20 8.90 -2.05 4.07
N VAL A 21 8.76 -1.74 2.78
CA VAL A 21 7.83 -0.73 2.26
C VAL A 21 7.05 -1.29 1.08
N ASP A 22 5.72 -1.12 1.11
CA ASP A 22 4.82 -1.52 0.03
C ASP A 22 3.63 -0.56 -0.09
N GLU A 23 2.88 -0.63 -1.20
CA GLU A 23 1.72 0.20 -1.46
C GLU A 23 0.47 -0.62 -1.80
N ALA A 24 -0.70 0.03 -1.66
CA ALA A 24 -1.99 -0.45 -2.12
C ALA A 24 -2.76 0.67 -2.82
N GLY A 25 -3.44 0.34 -3.93
CA GLY A 25 -4.34 1.28 -4.56
C GLY A 25 -3.77 2.06 -5.74
N ARG A 26 -2.80 1.54 -6.49
CA ARG A 26 -2.31 2.18 -7.73
C ARG A 26 -3.31 2.14 -8.87
N GLY A 27 -4.00 1.00 -9.07
CA GLY A 27 -4.90 0.77 -10.21
C GLY A 27 -6.34 1.26 -10.10
N PRO A 28 -6.93 1.57 -8.93
CA PRO A 28 -8.29 2.08 -8.81
C PRO A 28 -8.52 3.40 -9.53
N LEU A 29 -9.80 3.62 -9.94
CA LEU A 29 -10.29 4.87 -10.56
C LEU A 29 -10.67 5.92 -9.52
N ALA A 30 -10.82 5.53 -8.24
CA ALA A 30 -11.20 6.39 -7.14
C ALA A 30 -10.44 6.04 -5.86
N GLY A 31 -10.31 7.02 -4.99
CA GLY A 31 -9.63 6.91 -3.72
C GLY A 31 -8.11 7.09 -3.82
N PRO A 32 -7.45 7.32 -2.68
CA PRO A 32 -6.02 7.58 -2.61
C PRO A 32 -5.18 6.32 -2.87
N VAL A 33 -3.88 6.49 -3.10
CA VAL A 33 -2.89 5.45 -2.92
C VAL A 33 -2.42 5.45 -1.46
N CYS A 34 -2.27 4.27 -0.87
CA CYS A 34 -1.81 4.06 0.50
C CYS A 34 -0.48 3.33 0.47
N ALA A 35 0.49 3.76 1.28
CA ALA A 35 1.73 3.03 1.49
C ALA A 35 1.94 2.78 2.99
N ALA A 36 2.66 1.72 3.30
CA ALA A 36 3.11 1.42 4.65
C ALA A 36 4.60 1.11 4.68
N ALA A 37 5.22 1.42 5.82
CA ALA A 37 6.58 1.04 6.17
C ALA A 37 6.55 0.29 7.49
N VAL A 38 7.27 -0.84 7.60
CA VAL A 38 7.26 -1.68 8.80
C VAL A 38 8.68 -2.11 9.16
N ILE A 39 9.06 -1.89 10.42
CA ILE A 39 10.27 -2.44 11.03
C ILE A 39 9.85 -3.60 11.92
N LEU A 40 10.31 -4.81 11.63
CA LEU A 40 10.08 -5.97 12.46
C LEU A 40 11.30 -6.27 13.35
N PRO A 41 11.11 -6.90 14.52
CA PRO A 41 12.24 -7.46 15.26
C PRO A 41 13.02 -8.48 14.42
N VAL A 42 14.32 -8.55 14.61
CA VAL A 42 15.18 -9.53 13.89
C VAL A 42 14.68 -10.95 14.17
N GLY A 43 14.43 -11.69 13.09
CA GLY A 43 13.94 -13.06 13.17
C GLY A 43 12.46 -13.18 13.54
N ALA A 44 11.68 -12.11 13.46
CA ALA A 44 10.23 -12.16 13.68
C ALA A 44 9.58 -13.22 12.79
N VAL A 45 8.67 -13.98 13.37
CA VAL A 45 7.82 -14.94 12.68
C VAL A 45 6.37 -14.55 12.89
N ILE A 46 5.67 -14.23 11.82
CA ILE A 46 4.23 -13.93 11.85
C ILE A 46 3.50 -15.07 11.13
N PRO A 47 2.88 -15.99 11.89
CA PRO A 47 2.22 -17.16 11.29
C PRO A 47 1.13 -16.77 10.30
N GLY A 48 1.17 -17.34 9.10
CA GLY A 48 0.19 -17.09 8.04
C GLY A 48 0.39 -15.82 7.23
N LEU A 49 1.45 -15.04 7.49
CA LEU A 49 1.82 -13.91 6.66
C LEU A 49 2.30 -14.38 5.28
N ASP A 50 1.74 -13.82 4.24
CA ASP A 50 2.10 -14.02 2.82
C ASP A 50 1.72 -12.75 2.04
N ASP A 51 2.05 -12.70 0.77
CA ASP A 51 1.56 -11.68 -0.17
C ASP A 51 0.07 -11.38 0.06
N SER A 52 -0.25 -10.12 0.33
CA SER A 52 -1.60 -9.69 0.71
C SER A 52 -2.67 -10.06 -0.32
N LYS A 53 -2.29 -10.21 -1.59
CA LYS A 53 -3.19 -10.60 -2.69
C LYS A 53 -3.61 -12.08 -2.64
N LYS A 54 -2.80 -12.93 -1.99
CA LYS A 54 -3.10 -14.35 -1.77
C LYS A 54 -3.94 -14.58 -0.52
N LEU A 55 -4.00 -13.62 0.38
CA LEU A 55 -4.74 -13.70 1.61
C LEU A 55 -6.21 -13.31 1.42
N THR A 56 -7.12 -14.00 2.11
CA THR A 56 -8.51 -13.55 2.20
C THR A 56 -8.61 -12.26 3.02
N GLU A 57 -9.68 -11.46 2.82
CA GLU A 57 -9.92 -10.23 3.59
C GLU A 57 -9.89 -10.51 5.09
N LYS A 58 -10.57 -11.58 5.56
CA LYS A 58 -10.58 -11.99 6.97
C LYS A 58 -9.17 -12.28 7.52
N LYS A 59 -8.32 -12.95 6.74
CA LYS A 59 -6.93 -13.22 7.15
C LYS A 59 -6.10 -11.95 7.20
N ARG A 60 -6.25 -11.04 6.22
CA ARG A 60 -5.56 -9.74 6.24
C ARG A 60 -5.94 -8.91 7.46
N GLU A 61 -7.24 -8.84 7.77
CA GLU A 61 -7.74 -8.12 8.96
C GLU A 61 -7.15 -8.68 10.26
N ALA A 62 -7.09 -10.00 10.41
CA ALA A 62 -6.48 -10.62 11.58
C ALA A 62 -4.97 -10.35 11.67
N LEU A 63 -4.26 -10.40 10.54
CA LEU A 63 -2.82 -10.13 10.49
C LEU A 63 -2.50 -8.66 10.73
N TYR A 64 -3.39 -7.74 10.38
CA TYR A 64 -3.19 -6.30 10.57
C TYR A 64 -2.87 -5.96 12.03
N ASP A 65 -3.64 -6.48 12.97
CA ASP A 65 -3.42 -6.22 14.40
C ASP A 65 -2.16 -6.94 14.90
N VAL A 66 -1.95 -8.20 14.51
CA VAL A 66 -0.73 -8.96 14.85
C VAL A 66 0.53 -8.25 14.36
N ILE A 67 0.53 -7.70 13.12
CA ILE A 67 1.67 -6.95 12.60
C ILE A 67 1.94 -5.71 13.44
N LYS A 68 0.90 -4.95 13.78
CA LYS A 68 1.04 -3.73 14.59
C LYS A 68 1.56 -4.00 16.00
N GLU A 69 1.16 -5.11 16.60
CA GLU A 69 1.63 -5.53 17.93
C GLU A 69 3.06 -6.08 17.89
N THR A 70 3.45 -6.73 16.77
CA THR A 70 4.79 -7.33 16.62
C THR A 70 5.83 -6.30 16.18
N ALA A 71 5.46 -5.30 15.39
CA ALA A 71 6.38 -4.36 14.80
C ALA A 71 7.08 -3.49 15.85
N VAL A 72 8.40 -3.29 15.70
CA VAL A 72 9.18 -2.30 16.45
C VAL A 72 8.64 -0.91 16.13
N SER A 73 8.30 -0.67 14.87
CA SER A 73 7.69 0.57 14.40
C SER A 73 6.97 0.33 13.09
N TYR A 74 5.91 1.09 12.84
CA TYR A 74 5.24 1.13 11.54
C TYR A 74 4.77 2.56 11.22
N GLY A 75 4.72 2.88 9.94
CA GLY A 75 4.18 4.13 9.44
C GLY A 75 3.25 3.86 8.27
N ILE A 76 2.09 4.54 8.23
CA ILE A 76 1.11 4.42 7.15
C ILE A 76 0.76 5.80 6.65
N ALA A 77 0.76 5.99 5.33
CA ALA A 77 0.48 7.27 4.71
C ALA A 77 -0.28 7.14 3.40
N PHE A 78 -0.91 8.22 3.02
CA PHE A 78 -1.66 8.34 1.77
C PHE A 78 -1.06 9.44 0.89
N ALA A 79 -1.25 9.28 -0.43
CA ALA A 79 -1.29 10.39 -1.37
C ALA A 79 -2.70 10.43 -2.00
N SER A 80 -3.29 11.63 -2.00
CA SER A 80 -4.67 11.87 -2.38
C SER A 80 -4.91 11.74 -3.89
N GLU A 81 -6.16 11.72 -4.29
CA GLU A 81 -6.60 11.72 -5.67
C GLU A 81 -6.10 12.95 -6.42
N ASN A 82 -6.08 14.11 -5.78
CA ASN A 82 -5.55 15.34 -6.36
C ASN A 82 -4.05 15.24 -6.59
N GLU A 83 -3.28 14.74 -5.62
CA GLU A 83 -1.84 14.52 -5.78
C GLU A 83 -1.55 13.50 -6.89
N ILE A 84 -2.41 12.47 -7.04
CA ILE A 84 -2.30 11.51 -8.15
C ILE A 84 -2.52 12.20 -9.50
N ASP A 85 -3.52 13.07 -9.59
CA ASP A 85 -3.84 13.79 -10.82
C ASP A 85 -2.78 14.84 -11.17
N GLU A 86 -2.15 15.49 -10.18
CA GLU A 86 -1.10 16.49 -10.35
C GLU A 86 0.24 15.88 -10.79
N MET A 87 0.70 14.82 -10.10
CA MET A 87 2.06 14.31 -10.27
C MET A 87 2.14 12.93 -10.93
N ASN A 88 1.04 12.33 -11.33
CA ASN A 88 0.81 10.94 -11.77
C ASN A 88 0.91 9.90 -10.63
N ILE A 89 0.40 8.68 -10.93
CA ILE A 89 0.31 7.61 -9.93
C ILE A 89 1.66 7.12 -9.43
N LEU A 90 2.70 7.13 -10.26
CA LEU A 90 4.02 6.66 -9.85
C LEU A 90 4.62 7.61 -8.80
N ASN A 91 4.63 8.89 -9.08
CA ASN A 91 5.18 9.91 -8.17
C ASN A 91 4.33 10.02 -6.89
N ALA A 92 3.00 9.92 -6.99
CA ALA A 92 2.11 9.89 -5.83
C ALA A 92 2.34 8.64 -4.96
N THR A 93 2.63 7.47 -5.56
CA THR A 93 3.04 6.28 -4.83
C THR A 93 4.34 6.52 -4.07
N PHE A 94 5.34 7.09 -4.72
CA PHE A 94 6.61 7.43 -4.07
C PHE A 94 6.46 8.44 -2.93
N LEU A 95 5.58 9.43 -3.10
CA LEU A 95 5.23 10.37 -2.04
C LEU A 95 4.59 9.66 -0.84
N ALA A 96 3.65 8.75 -1.07
CA ALA A 96 3.04 7.96 -0.01
C ALA A 96 4.06 7.07 0.71
N MET A 97 4.97 6.41 -0.02
CA MET A 97 6.05 5.59 0.55
C MET A 97 7.00 6.44 1.40
N LYS A 98 7.44 7.59 0.90
CA LYS A 98 8.27 8.53 1.64
C LYS A 98 7.60 8.96 2.94
N ARG A 99 6.34 9.40 2.88
CA ARG A 99 5.55 9.77 4.05
C ARG A 99 5.38 8.62 5.05
N ALA A 100 5.25 7.37 4.57
CA ALA A 100 5.15 6.20 5.44
C ALA A 100 6.46 5.96 6.19
N VAL A 101 7.62 6.08 5.53
CA VAL A 101 8.94 5.98 6.16
C VAL A 101 9.16 7.12 7.16
N GLU A 102 8.77 8.36 6.83
CA GLU A 102 8.86 9.52 7.73
C GLU A 102 8.01 9.39 9.00
N LYS A 103 6.95 8.59 8.97
CA LYS A 103 6.08 8.30 10.12
C LYS A 103 6.60 7.21 11.05
N LEU A 104 7.69 6.54 10.71
CA LEU A 104 8.30 5.58 11.62
C LEU A 104 8.81 6.28 12.88
N GLY A 105 8.50 5.73 14.04
CA GLY A 105 8.99 6.22 15.33
C GLY A 105 10.47 5.91 15.59
N VAL A 106 11.04 5.01 14.77
CA VAL A 106 12.47 4.66 14.76
C VAL A 106 12.99 4.91 13.36
N LYS A 107 14.13 5.61 13.23
CA LYS A 107 14.73 5.90 11.93
C LYS A 107 15.44 4.66 11.38
N PRO A 108 15.01 4.10 10.23
CA PRO A 108 15.73 3.00 9.59
C PRO A 108 16.99 3.49 8.89
N ASP A 109 17.96 2.59 8.72
CA ASP A 109 19.17 2.80 7.92
C ASP A 109 19.07 2.16 6.52
N LEU A 110 18.11 1.26 6.32
CA LEU A 110 17.77 0.64 5.03
C LEU A 110 16.26 0.48 4.85
N ALA A 111 15.75 0.81 3.66
CA ALA A 111 14.41 0.47 3.20
C ALA A 111 14.45 -0.59 2.10
N LEU A 112 13.76 -1.71 2.33
CA LEU A 112 13.45 -2.71 1.32
C LEU A 112 12.12 -2.32 0.65
N ILE A 113 12.17 -1.95 -0.63
CA ILE A 113 11.03 -1.42 -1.38
C ILE A 113 10.44 -2.52 -2.26
N ASP A 114 9.14 -2.79 -2.18
CA ASP A 114 8.50 -3.66 -3.17
C ASP A 114 8.57 -3.02 -4.57
N GLY A 115 8.95 -3.84 -5.56
CA GLY A 115 9.04 -3.38 -6.96
C GLY A 115 10.44 -3.19 -7.48
N ASN A 116 10.60 -2.32 -8.48
CA ASN A 116 11.85 -2.13 -9.25
C ASN A 116 12.33 -0.67 -9.30
N GLN A 117 11.70 0.23 -8.56
CA GLN A 117 12.04 1.66 -8.56
C GLN A 117 12.17 2.20 -7.14
N LYS A 118 13.10 3.14 -6.95
CA LYS A 118 13.42 3.74 -5.66
C LYS A 118 12.61 5.03 -5.44
N PRO A 119 11.80 5.13 -4.36
CA PRO A 119 10.97 6.30 -4.07
C PRO A 119 11.75 7.52 -3.53
N ARG A 120 13.06 7.39 -3.27
CA ARG A 120 13.91 8.44 -2.70
C ARG A 120 13.43 8.88 -1.31
N THR A 121 13.31 7.92 -0.41
CA THR A 121 12.85 8.12 0.98
C THR A 121 13.84 8.91 1.86
N GLY A 122 15.06 9.14 1.37
CA GLY A 122 16.10 9.86 2.11
C GLY A 122 16.99 8.97 2.98
N ILE A 123 16.85 7.64 2.86
CA ILE A 123 17.71 6.63 3.46
C ILE A 123 18.24 5.69 2.38
N ASN A 124 19.08 4.69 2.73
CA ASN A 124 19.48 3.67 1.78
C ASN A 124 18.25 2.88 1.31
N GLU A 125 18.20 2.55 0.03
CA GLU A 125 17.07 1.83 -0.56
C GLU A 125 17.54 0.67 -1.43
N VAL A 126 16.88 -0.45 -1.26
CA VAL A 126 17.02 -1.64 -2.11
C VAL A 126 15.65 -2.04 -2.62
N THR A 127 15.53 -2.21 -3.93
CA THR A 127 14.31 -2.69 -4.57
C THR A 127 14.28 -4.20 -4.60
N VAL A 128 13.15 -4.78 -4.23
CA VAL A 128 12.92 -6.24 -4.21
C VAL A 128 11.72 -6.55 -5.09
N ILE A 129 11.96 -7.09 -6.27
CA ILE A 129 10.88 -7.48 -7.20
C ILE A 129 10.04 -8.61 -6.58
N LYS A 130 8.73 -8.39 -6.44
CA LYS A 130 7.78 -9.25 -5.74
C LYS A 130 8.23 -9.48 -4.28
N GLY A 131 8.65 -8.42 -3.63
CA GLY A 131 9.14 -8.43 -2.27
C GLY A 131 8.07 -8.83 -1.26
N ASP A 132 6.81 -8.50 -1.53
CA ASP A 132 5.62 -8.92 -0.78
C ASP A 132 5.49 -10.45 -0.62
N GLY A 133 6.04 -11.21 -1.55
CA GLY A 133 6.11 -12.68 -1.50
C GLY A 133 7.44 -13.26 -1.00
N LYS A 134 8.41 -12.42 -0.61
CA LYS A 134 9.78 -12.86 -0.27
C LYS A 134 10.25 -12.35 1.10
N SER A 135 10.14 -11.05 1.36
CA SER A 135 10.59 -10.37 2.58
C SER A 135 9.46 -10.29 3.60
N MET A 136 9.75 -10.63 4.85
CA MET A 136 8.79 -10.57 5.96
C MET A 136 8.33 -9.13 6.21
N SER A 137 9.26 -8.17 6.17
CA SER A 137 8.97 -6.75 6.42
C SER A 137 8.13 -6.14 5.29
N ILE A 138 8.41 -6.48 4.03
CA ILE A 138 7.61 -6.00 2.88
C ILE A 138 6.21 -6.63 2.91
N ALA A 139 6.09 -7.93 3.19
CA ALA A 139 4.79 -8.59 3.32
C ALA A 139 3.94 -7.97 4.42
N ALA A 140 4.54 -7.63 5.57
CA ALA A 140 3.86 -6.92 6.65
C ALA A 140 3.37 -5.53 6.19
N ALA A 141 4.22 -4.77 5.48
CA ALA A 141 3.84 -3.48 4.91
C ALA A 141 2.69 -3.63 3.89
N SER A 142 2.73 -4.64 3.02
CA SER A 142 1.67 -4.96 2.05
C SER A 142 0.31 -5.14 2.73
N VAL A 143 0.26 -5.94 3.82
CA VAL A 143 -0.98 -6.14 4.59
C VAL A 143 -1.46 -4.84 5.22
N LEU A 144 -0.57 -4.06 5.86
CA LEU A 144 -0.95 -2.79 6.49
C LEU A 144 -1.49 -1.77 5.47
N ALA A 145 -0.81 -1.62 4.33
CA ALA A 145 -1.26 -0.71 3.27
C ALA A 145 -2.62 -1.15 2.70
N LYS A 146 -2.77 -2.45 2.42
CA LYS A 146 -4.01 -3.01 1.84
C LYS A 146 -5.20 -2.87 2.77
N VAL A 147 -5.08 -3.28 4.03
CA VAL A 147 -6.19 -3.20 5.00
C VAL A 147 -6.56 -1.75 5.27
N THR A 148 -5.58 -0.88 5.49
CA THR A 148 -5.84 0.54 5.74
C THR A 148 -6.58 1.19 4.57
N ARG A 149 -6.15 0.91 3.33
CA ARG A 149 -6.83 1.44 2.15
C ARG A 149 -8.24 0.87 1.99
N ASP A 150 -8.43 -0.42 2.19
CA ASP A 150 -9.75 -1.03 2.05
C ASP A 150 -10.74 -0.49 3.09
N ARG A 151 -10.31 -0.27 4.33
CA ARG A 151 -11.10 0.41 5.38
C ARG A 151 -11.44 1.84 4.99
N TYR A 152 -10.48 2.60 4.43
CA TYR A 152 -10.73 3.94 3.92
C TYR A 152 -11.82 3.94 2.83
N MET A 153 -11.79 2.99 1.89
CA MET A 153 -12.80 2.89 0.84
C MET A 153 -14.18 2.50 1.37
N ILE A 154 -14.26 1.74 2.48
CA ILE A 154 -15.53 1.45 3.17
C ILE A 154 -16.10 2.71 3.84
N GLU A 155 -15.26 3.55 4.45
CA GLU A 155 -15.72 4.84 4.98
C GLU A 155 -16.13 5.82 3.88
N LEU A 156 -15.43 5.78 2.74
CA LEU A 156 -15.77 6.58 1.58
C LEU A 156 -17.14 6.19 0.98
N ASP A 157 -17.48 4.90 1.02
CA ASP A 157 -18.78 4.37 0.60
C ASP A 157 -19.95 4.97 1.38
N LYS A 158 -19.76 5.29 2.67
CA LYS A 158 -20.78 5.95 3.49
C LYS A 158 -21.04 7.39 3.04
N LYS A 159 -20.02 8.07 2.50
CA LYS A 159 -20.14 9.46 1.99
C LYS A 159 -20.68 9.52 0.57
N TYR A 160 -20.40 8.50 -0.22
CA TYR A 160 -20.76 8.40 -1.63
C TYR A 160 -21.44 7.05 -1.93
N PRO A 161 -22.60 6.75 -1.27
CA PRO A 161 -23.23 5.42 -1.34
C PRO A 161 -23.66 5.02 -2.76
N GLN A 162 -23.88 6.01 -3.64
CA GLN A 162 -24.28 5.78 -5.03
C GLN A 162 -23.23 5.06 -5.87
N TYR A 163 -21.94 5.10 -5.48
CA TYR A 163 -20.87 4.44 -6.23
C TYR A 163 -20.56 3.01 -5.74
N GLU A 164 -21.06 2.61 -4.59
CA GLU A 164 -20.85 1.27 -4.01
C GLU A 164 -19.37 0.89 -3.83
N PHE A 165 -18.53 1.84 -3.39
CA PHE A 165 -17.09 1.66 -3.21
C PHE A 165 -16.72 0.47 -2.31
N ARG A 166 -17.58 0.12 -1.37
CA ARG A 166 -17.42 -1.05 -0.51
C ARG A 166 -17.24 -2.34 -1.32
N LYS A 167 -17.92 -2.49 -2.46
CA LYS A 167 -17.89 -3.71 -3.26
C LYS A 167 -16.60 -3.86 -4.05
N HIS A 168 -16.11 -2.78 -4.64
CA HIS A 168 -14.99 -2.83 -5.59
C HIS A 168 -13.78 -1.99 -5.17
N LYS A 169 -13.81 -1.34 -4.00
CA LYS A 169 -12.68 -0.56 -3.44
C LYS A 169 -12.11 0.49 -4.43
N GLY A 170 -12.96 1.02 -5.31
CA GLY A 170 -12.60 2.01 -6.33
C GLY A 170 -12.00 1.44 -7.62
N TYR A 171 -11.82 0.12 -7.75
CA TYR A 171 -11.31 -0.49 -8.98
C TYR A 171 -12.30 -0.35 -10.14
N GLY A 172 -11.79 -0.32 -11.37
CA GLY A 172 -12.55 -0.17 -12.61
C GLY A 172 -13.31 -1.45 -12.99
N THR A 173 -14.23 -1.88 -12.13
CA THR A 173 -15.17 -2.97 -12.42
C THR A 173 -16.34 -2.46 -13.27
N LYS A 174 -17.07 -3.37 -13.91
CA LYS A 174 -18.28 -3.03 -14.66
C LYS A 174 -19.24 -2.17 -13.81
N LEU A 175 -19.51 -2.61 -12.57
CA LEU A 175 -20.35 -1.86 -11.63
C LEU A 175 -19.86 -0.42 -11.41
N HIS A 176 -18.55 -0.22 -11.22
CA HIS A 176 -18.01 1.11 -10.97
C HIS A 176 -18.19 2.03 -12.20
N TYR A 177 -17.92 1.52 -13.42
CA TYR A 177 -18.18 2.28 -14.65
C TYR A 177 -19.67 2.59 -14.84
N GLU A 178 -20.59 1.66 -14.58
CA GLU A 178 -22.03 1.89 -14.63
C GLU A 178 -22.43 3.02 -13.68
N LYS A 179 -21.89 3.03 -12.45
CA LYS A 179 -22.16 4.09 -11.47
C LYS A 179 -21.58 5.45 -11.88
N ILE A 180 -20.40 5.46 -12.47
CA ILE A 180 -19.82 6.71 -13.01
C ILE A 180 -20.66 7.24 -14.17
N LEU A 181 -21.18 6.39 -15.04
CA LEU A 181 -22.04 6.81 -16.16
C LEU A 181 -23.41 7.32 -15.67
N GLU A 182 -23.94 6.76 -14.59
CA GLU A 182 -25.23 7.13 -13.98
C GLU A 182 -25.15 8.45 -13.19
N TYR A 183 -24.11 8.63 -12.37
CA TYR A 183 -23.99 9.73 -11.40
C TYR A 183 -22.90 10.76 -11.74
N GLY A 184 -22.13 10.53 -12.80
CA GLY A 184 -20.94 11.33 -13.11
C GLY A 184 -19.73 10.96 -12.24
N ILE A 185 -18.64 11.71 -12.39
CA ILE A 185 -17.47 11.62 -11.53
C ILE A 185 -17.66 12.51 -10.29
N SER A 186 -17.11 12.09 -9.14
CA SER A 186 -17.07 12.90 -7.92
C SER A 186 -15.63 13.33 -7.61
N ASP A 187 -15.46 14.15 -6.54
CA ASP A 187 -14.15 14.68 -6.13
C ASP A 187 -13.14 13.60 -5.71
N VAL A 188 -13.62 12.37 -5.43
CA VAL A 188 -12.76 11.25 -5.06
C VAL A 188 -12.35 10.38 -6.24
N HIS A 189 -12.78 10.70 -7.45
CA HIS A 189 -12.33 10.03 -8.66
C HIS A 189 -11.05 10.67 -9.20
N ARG A 190 -10.17 9.82 -9.72
CA ARG A 190 -8.92 10.23 -10.37
C ARG A 190 -9.22 10.66 -11.80
N LYS A 191 -9.29 11.95 -12.02
CA LYS A 191 -9.68 12.53 -13.32
C LYS A 191 -8.77 12.07 -14.47
N THR A 192 -7.47 11.97 -14.18
CA THR A 192 -6.48 11.51 -15.19
C THR A 192 -6.69 10.07 -15.64
N PHE A 193 -7.30 9.20 -14.80
CA PHE A 193 -7.60 7.81 -15.13
C PHE A 193 -8.89 7.66 -15.96
N LEU A 194 -9.71 8.70 -16.00
CA LEU A 194 -11.03 8.70 -16.62
C LEU A 194 -11.12 9.58 -17.88
N LYS A 195 -9.98 10.08 -18.40
CA LYS A 195 -9.93 10.95 -19.58
C LYS A 195 -10.64 10.37 -20.81
N ASN A 196 -10.61 9.04 -20.96
CA ASN A 196 -11.22 8.34 -22.09
C ASN A 196 -12.50 7.60 -21.67
N LEU A 197 -13.24 8.15 -20.71
CA LEU A 197 -14.49 7.54 -20.24
C LEU A 197 -15.56 7.47 -21.34
N GLU A 198 -15.58 8.45 -22.25
CA GLU A 198 -16.53 8.50 -23.36
C GLU A 198 -16.32 7.38 -24.38
N ASP A 199 -15.08 6.87 -24.53
CA ASP A 199 -14.74 5.75 -25.42
C ASP A 199 -15.24 4.40 -24.89
N LYS A 200 -15.80 4.36 -23.70
CA LYS A 200 -16.32 3.14 -23.03
C LYS A 200 -17.85 3.09 -22.92
N ARG A 201 -18.53 3.99 -23.66
CA ARG A 201 -20.00 4.00 -23.80
C ARG A 201 -20.52 3.00 -24.83
#